data_1e0b700b34c41ac13a58bc495d168966
#
_entry.id   1e0b700b34c41ac13a58bc495d168966
#
_cell.length_a   1.000
_cell.length_b   1.000
_cell.length_c   1.000
_cell.angle_alpha   90.00
_cell.angle_beta   90.00
_cell.angle_gamma   90.00
#
_symmetry.space_group_name_H-M   'P 1'
#
loop_
_entity.id
_entity.type
_entity.pdbx_description
1 polymer ?
#
loop_
_entity_poly.entity_id
_entity_poly.type
_entity_poly.pdbx_seq_one_letter_code
_entity_poly.pdbx_strand_id
1 'polypeptide(L)'
;MGFSATAPLWAYYIQDLGVHGDAVARWNGLIVSAPAFTMAVMGPIWGMLSDRYGRKLMVMRAMFGGSVLLALMGFARTVEQVFILRLLQGVLTGTVAAATTLVASTTPRERLGETLGKLQLAIFLGQFVGPSLGGFISDMFGYRPTFWMTGAYLLLAGFLMLFLVQEDFTPVKREKQSGSLIRRVRMEMSALFVGSMLGLVLGLRFALRLGLQISTPMLPLVVQRMLPESTFLGSAAGLLTTVSGLFSAIAAPIMGRWGDSHGGRTPLLITTFMLAIAIGIQAIAPAYWVLLITQIFIGLAVGGTLSIISAYIGRCAPQGKAGTAYGLDSMAVSLSNAIGPTIGGWVGAISLTMPFYVGCVVTAVSGFAVLKLPKERSAISLQPSARI
;
A
#
# COMPACT_ATOMS: atom_id res chain seq x y z
N MET A 1 -5.17 0.57 11.62
CA MET A 1 -5.39 -0.68 12.37
C MET A 1 -6.50 -1.54 11.77
N GLY A 2 -7.71 -1.03 11.56
CA GLY A 2 -8.85 -1.84 11.12
C GLY A 2 -8.59 -2.74 9.91
N PHE A 3 -8.13 -2.21 8.80
CA PHE A 3 -7.88 -3.02 7.59
C PHE A 3 -6.57 -3.81 7.62
N SER A 4 -5.57 -3.36 8.37
CA SER A 4 -4.26 -4.03 8.42
C SER A 4 -4.25 -5.24 9.34
N ALA A 5 -5.12 -5.29 10.35
CA ALA A 5 -5.22 -6.41 11.28
C ALA A 5 -5.58 -7.73 10.60
N THR A 6 -6.40 -7.69 9.56
CA THR A 6 -6.81 -8.88 8.80
C THR A 6 -5.82 -9.28 7.71
N ALA A 7 -4.81 -8.45 7.41
CA ALA A 7 -3.92 -8.67 6.27
C ALA A 7 -3.18 -10.04 6.29
N PRO A 8 -2.59 -10.50 7.40
CA PRO A 8 -1.89 -11.78 7.45
C PRO A 8 -2.82 -12.99 7.55
N LEU A 9 -4.13 -12.79 7.76
CA LEU A 9 -5.06 -13.86 8.12
C LEU A 9 -5.81 -14.46 6.92
N TRP A 10 -5.76 -13.82 5.74
CA TRP A 10 -6.57 -14.23 4.59
C TRP A 10 -6.33 -15.68 4.19
N ALA A 11 -5.08 -16.11 4.11
CA ALA A 11 -4.73 -17.46 3.72
C ALA A 11 -5.32 -18.51 4.70
N TYR A 12 -5.27 -18.24 5.98
CA TYR A 12 -5.79 -19.12 7.03
C TYR A 12 -7.31 -19.12 7.06
N TYR A 13 -7.93 -17.95 6.91
CA TYR A 13 -9.38 -17.83 6.87
C TYR A 13 -10.00 -18.53 5.64
N ILE A 14 -9.33 -18.49 4.48
CA ILE A 14 -9.73 -19.23 3.29
C ILE A 14 -9.73 -20.74 3.57
N GLN A 15 -8.76 -21.25 4.31
CA GLN A 15 -8.71 -22.65 4.72
C GLN A 15 -9.82 -22.99 5.72
N ASP A 16 -10.14 -22.11 6.67
CA ASP A 16 -11.28 -22.24 7.61
C ASP A 16 -12.61 -22.31 6.88
N LEU A 17 -12.73 -21.69 5.70
CA LEU A 17 -13.90 -21.77 4.82
C LEU A 17 -13.95 -23.05 3.97
N GLY A 18 -13.03 -24.01 4.18
CA GLY A 18 -13.03 -25.31 3.52
C GLY A 18 -12.28 -25.37 2.18
N VAL A 19 -11.50 -24.35 1.83
CA VAL A 19 -10.65 -24.38 0.64
C VAL A 19 -9.30 -25.01 1.01
N HIS A 20 -8.82 -25.98 0.22
CA HIS A 20 -7.58 -26.71 0.47
C HIS A 20 -6.68 -26.77 -0.76
N GLY A 21 -5.43 -27.16 -0.55
CA GLY A 21 -4.45 -27.36 -1.62
C GLY A 21 -4.11 -26.06 -2.37
N ASP A 22 -3.82 -26.20 -3.66
CA ASP A 22 -3.37 -25.09 -4.52
C ASP A 22 -4.40 -23.97 -4.69
N ALA A 23 -5.68 -24.29 -4.48
CA ALA A 23 -6.76 -23.31 -4.54
C ALA A 23 -6.62 -22.21 -3.48
N VAL A 24 -6.03 -22.51 -2.32
CA VAL A 24 -5.78 -21.51 -1.25
C VAL A 24 -4.91 -20.37 -1.76
N ALA A 25 -3.82 -20.67 -2.46
CA ALA A 25 -2.92 -19.66 -3.00
C ALA A 25 -3.63 -18.76 -4.03
N ARG A 26 -4.43 -19.35 -4.94
CA ARG A 26 -5.19 -18.61 -5.96
C ARG A 26 -6.21 -17.69 -5.32
N TRP A 27 -7.04 -18.21 -4.42
CA TRP A 27 -8.05 -17.42 -3.72
C TRP A 27 -7.42 -16.31 -2.85
N ASN A 28 -6.31 -16.61 -2.18
CA ASN A 28 -5.60 -15.61 -1.39
C ASN A 28 -5.12 -14.45 -2.27
N GLY A 29 -4.50 -14.74 -3.41
CA GLY A 29 -4.10 -13.71 -4.38
C GLY A 29 -5.28 -12.86 -4.85
N LEU A 30 -6.41 -13.48 -5.21
CA LEU A 30 -7.62 -12.79 -5.65
C LEU A 30 -8.24 -11.93 -4.53
N ILE A 31 -8.38 -12.46 -3.32
CA ILE A 31 -8.96 -11.77 -2.17
C ILE A 31 -8.11 -10.57 -1.76
N VAL A 32 -6.78 -10.69 -1.78
CA VAL A 32 -5.87 -9.59 -1.44
C VAL A 32 -5.91 -8.49 -2.50
N SER A 33 -6.01 -8.84 -3.78
CA SER A 33 -6.02 -7.87 -4.89
C SER A 33 -7.39 -7.21 -5.13
N ALA A 34 -8.49 -7.87 -4.78
CA ALA A 34 -9.86 -7.44 -5.09
C ALA A 34 -10.17 -5.97 -4.69
N PRO A 35 -9.85 -5.52 -3.47
CA PRO A 35 -10.13 -4.13 -3.09
C PRO A 35 -9.30 -3.11 -3.87
N ALA A 36 -8.07 -3.44 -4.23
CA ALA A 36 -7.22 -2.51 -5.00
C ALA A 36 -7.76 -2.32 -6.42
N PHE A 37 -8.31 -3.38 -7.01
CA PHE A 37 -8.93 -3.36 -8.33
C PHE A 37 -10.14 -2.41 -8.38
N THR A 38 -11.09 -2.59 -7.46
CA THR A 38 -12.30 -1.75 -7.41
C THR A 38 -12.00 -0.33 -6.93
N MET A 39 -11.04 -0.15 -6.02
CA MET A 39 -10.60 1.16 -5.56
C MET A 39 -9.93 1.97 -6.68
N ALA A 40 -9.20 1.33 -7.59
CA ALA A 40 -8.61 2.00 -8.75
C ALA A 40 -9.67 2.65 -9.65
N VAL A 41 -10.81 1.97 -9.83
CA VAL A 41 -11.95 2.48 -10.62
C VAL A 41 -12.74 3.53 -9.83
N MET A 42 -12.99 3.29 -8.55
CA MET A 42 -13.85 4.15 -7.73
C MET A 42 -13.14 5.38 -7.16
N GLY A 43 -11.81 5.36 -7.07
CA GLY A 43 -11.02 6.46 -6.51
C GLY A 43 -11.32 7.82 -7.14
N PRO A 44 -11.29 7.98 -8.48
CA PRO A 44 -11.64 9.24 -9.14
C PRO A 44 -13.10 9.68 -8.87
N ILE A 45 -14.04 8.74 -8.81
CA ILE A 45 -15.45 9.01 -8.54
C ILE A 45 -15.62 9.58 -7.13
N TRP A 46 -14.98 8.94 -6.15
CA TRP A 46 -15.04 9.41 -4.76
C TRP A 46 -14.29 10.73 -4.55
N GLY A 47 -13.23 10.99 -5.31
CA GLY A 47 -12.57 12.30 -5.33
C GLY A 47 -13.52 13.41 -5.76
N MET A 48 -14.25 13.21 -6.85
CA MET A 48 -15.25 14.18 -7.33
C MET A 48 -16.42 14.38 -6.34
N LEU A 49 -16.89 13.28 -5.72
CA LEU A 49 -17.95 13.37 -4.71
C LEU A 49 -17.46 14.08 -3.44
N SER A 50 -16.19 13.90 -3.07
CA SER A 50 -15.56 14.59 -1.93
C SER A 50 -15.57 16.10 -2.10
N ASP A 51 -15.29 16.59 -3.32
CA ASP A 51 -15.33 18.01 -3.65
C ASP A 51 -16.76 18.58 -3.62
N ARG A 52 -17.80 17.74 -3.79
CA ARG A 52 -19.21 18.14 -3.85
C ARG A 52 -19.94 18.03 -2.52
N TYR A 53 -19.67 16.97 -1.76
CA TYR A 53 -20.43 16.61 -0.55
C TYR A 53 -19.65 16.76 0.76
N GLY A 54 -18.37 17.12 0.67
CA GLY A 54 -17.50 17.26 1.83
C GLY A 54 -16.61 16.04 2.08
N ARG A 55 -15.48 16.29 2.70
CA ARG A 55 -14.42 15.30 2.93
C ARG A 55 -14.68 14.46 4.16
N LYS A 56 -15.27 15.07 5.21
CA LYS A 56 -15.71 14.36 6.43
C LYS A 56 -16.69 13.23 6.07
N LEU A 57 -17.69 13.53 5.22
CA LEU A 57 -18.66 12.54 4.78
C LEU A 57 -18.01 11.36 4.05
N MET A 58 -16.98 11.62 3.23
CA MET A 58 -16.25 10.57 2.52
C MET A 58 -15.43 9.68 3.47
N VAL A 59 -14.82 10.25 4.51
CA VAL A 59 -14.12 9.47 5.55
C VAL A 59 -15.13 8.63 6.34
N MET A 60 -16.26 9.21 6.77
CA MET A 60 -17.31 8.50 7.50
C MET A 60 -17.89 7.35 6.69
N ARG A 61 -18.22 7.56 5.41
CA ARG A 61 -18.65 6.51 4.49
C ARG A 61 -17.67 5.33 4.47
N ALA A 62 -16.36 5.63 4.35
CA ALA A 62 -15.33 4.60 4.28
C ALA A 62 -15.17 3.85 5.60
N MET A 63 -15.37 4.51 6.74
CA MET A 63 -15.31 3.89 8.07
C MET A 63 -16.54 3.03 8.34
N PHE A 64 -17.75 3.58 8.19
CA PHE A 64 -19.00 2.83 8.43
C PHE A 64 -19.18 1.70 7.41
N GLY A 65 -18.98 2.00 6.11
CA GLY A 65 -19.04 0.98 5.07
C GLY A 65 -18.01 -0.13 5.26
N GLY A 66 -16.77 0.24 5.61
CA GLY A 66 -15.72 -0.73 5.95
C GLY A 66 -16.04 -1.57 7.18
N SER A 67 -16.64 -0.96 8.23
CA SER A 67 -17.08 -1.67 9.43
C SER A 67 -18.12 -2.74 9.11
N VAL A 68 -19.17 -2.38 8.38
CA VAL A 68 -20.23 -3.31 7.98
C VAL A 68 -19.67 -4.46 7.13
N LEU A 69 -18.82 -4.15 6.14
CA LEU A 69 -18.26 -5.18 5.26
C LEU A 69 -17.33 -6.13 6.02
N LEU A 70 -16.49 -5.63 6.94
CA LEU A 70 -15.66 -6.49 7.77
C LEU A 70 -16.50 -7.37 8.70
N ALA A 71 -17.53 -6.81 9.32
CA ALA A 71 -18.45 -7.61 10.13
C ALA A 71 -19.12 -8.73 9.29
N LEU A 72 -19.58 -8.41 8.08
CA LEU A 72 -20.18 -9.40 7.16
C LEU A 72 -19.17 -10.47 6.72
N MET A 73 -17.88 -10.13 6.56
CA MET A 73 -16.84 -11.12 6.28
C MET A 73 -16.69 -12.15 7.39
N GLY A 74 -16.89 -11.76 8.65
CA GLY A 74 -16.91 -12.70 9.79
C GLY A 74 -18.08 -13.67 9.78
N PHE A 75 -19.18 -13.37 9.06
CA PHE A 75 -20.34 -14.26 8.86
C PHE A 75 -20.28 -15.05 7.55
N ALA A 76 -19.26 -14.82 6.71
CA ALA A 76 -19.14 -15.54 5.44
C ALA A 76 -19.01 -17.05 5.66
N ARG A 77 -19.64 -17.82 4.77
CA ARG A 77 -19.63 -19.28 4.78
C ARG A 77 -18.86 -19.87 3.60
N THR A 78 -18.62 -19.07 2.56
CA THR A 78 -17.87 -19.48 1.38
C THR A 78 -16.84 -18.43 0.97
N VAL A 79 -15.81 -18.87 0.26
CA VAL A 79 -14.72 -17.99 -0.19
C VAL A 79 -15.20 -16.98 -1.22
N GLU A 80 -16.21 -17.31 -2.04
CA GLU A 80 -16.82 -16.43 -3.03
C GLU A 80 -17.51 -15.24 -2.34
N GLN A 81 -18.21 -15.49 -1.21
CA GLN A 81 -18.81 -14.42 -0.41
C GLN A 81 -17.75 -13.45 0.08
N VAL A 82 -16.63 -13.96 0.59
CA VAL A 82 -15.49 -13.13 1.01
C VAL A 82 -14.95 -12.32 -0.16
N PHE A 83 -14.78 -12.93 -1.32
CA PHE A 83 -14.29 -12.24 -2.52
C PHE A 83 -15.21 -11.10 -2.95
N ILE A 84 -16.53 -11.32 -2.98
CA ILE A 84 -17.51 -10.28 -3.30
C ILE A 84 -17.46 -9.15 -2.27
N LEU A 85 -17.40 -9.47 -0.98
CA LEU A 85 -17.28 -8.47 0.09
C LEU A 85 -15.98 -7.68 -0.01
N ARG A 86 -14.89 -8.29 -0.45
CA ARG A 86 -13.60 -7.62 -0.72
C ARG A 86 -13.70 -6.68 -1.92
N LEU A 87 -14.39 -7.05 -2.99
CA LEU A 87 -14.68 -6.14 -4.12
C LEU A 87 -15.50 -4.94 -3.65
N LEU A 88 -16.56 -5.17 -2.87
CA LEU A 88 -17.39 -4.10 -2.29
C LEU A 88 -16.57 -3.22 -1.32
N GLN A 89 -15.65 -3.81 -0.57
CA GLN A 89 -14.74 -3.06 0.29
C GLN A 89 -13.92 -2.05 -0.50
N GLY A 90 -13.36 -2.42 -1.64
CA GLY A 90 -12.63 -1.47 -2.48
C GLY A 90 -13.52 -0.37 -3.08
N VAL A 91 -14.80 -0.68 -3.35
CA VAL A 91 -15.79 0.33 -3.76
C VAL A 91 -16.04 1.35 -2.64
N LEU A 92 -16.24 0.89 -1.42
CA LEU A 92 -16.65 1.76 -0.30
C LEU A 92 -15.50 2.42 0.46
N THR A 93 -14.27 1.90 0.36
CA THR A 93 -13.13 2.41 1.14
C THR A 93 -12.35 3.50 0.39
N GLY A 94 -11.19 3.87 0.90
CA GLY A 94 -10.39 5.01 0.44
C GLY A 94 -10.12 5.98 1.59
N THR A 95 -10.15 5.46 2.82
CA THR A 95 -10.06 6.23 4.07
C THR A 95 -8.82 7.11 4.14
N VAL A 96 -7.65 6.59 3.73
CA VAL A 96 -6.38 7.33 3.83
C VAL A 96 -6.38 8.56 2.94
N ALA A 97 -6.80 8.42 1.68
CA ALA A 97 -6.86 9.56 0.75
C ALA A 97 -7.85 10.62 1.23
N ALA A 98 -9.05 10.20 1.68
CA ALA A 98 -10.06 11.10 2.19
C ALA A 98 -9.61 11.81 3.47
N ALA A 99 -8.97 11.11 4.42
CA ALA A 99 -8.44 11.69 5.64
C ALA A 99 -7.30 12.69 5.36
N THR A 100 -6.38 12.36 4.45
CA THR A 100 -5.30 13.27 4.04
C THR A 100 -5.86 14.54 3.44
N THR A 101 -6.87 14.42 2.57
CA THR A 101 -7.52 15.58 1.94
C THR A 101 -8.28 16.41 2.96
N LEU A 102 -8.96 15.79 3.92
CA LEU A 102 -9.65 16.48 5.01
C LEU A 102 -8.66 17.30 5.86
N VAL A 103 -7.60 16.68 6.34
CA VAL A 103 -6.55 17.33 7.13
C VAL A 103 -5.91 18.47 6.33
N ALA A 104 -5.61 18.25 5.05
CA ALA A 104 -5.01 19.28 4.20
C ALA A 104 -5.92 20.50 4.00
N SER A 105 -7.24 20.33 4.06
CA SER A 105 -8.19 21.41 3.84
C SER A 105 -8.60 22.17 5.11
N THR A 106 -8.48 21.52 6.28
CA THR A 106 -8.89 22.11 7.57
C THR A 106 -7.71 22.70 8.34
N THR A 107 -6.46 22.43 7.89
CA THR A 107 -5.25 22.89 8.57
C THR A 107 -4.70 24.17 7.94
N PRO A 108 -4.36 25.22 8.73
CA PRO A 108 -3.65 26.40 8.24
C PRO A 108 -2.32 26.02 7.58
N ARG A 109 -1.93 26.79 6.54
CA ARG A 109 -0.74 26.51 5.72
C ARG A 109 0.55 26.39 6.54
N GLU A 110 0.67 27.19 7.60
CA GLU A 110 1.83 27.27 8.50
C GLU A 110 2.05 25.96 9.29
N ARG A 111 0.98 25.21 9.56
CA ARG A 111 1.01 23.95 10.34
C ARG A 111 0.70 22.69 9.52
N LEU A 112 0.52 22.87 8.22
CA LEU A 112 0.09 21.78 7.32
C LEU A 112 1.10 20.60 7.34
N GLY A 113 2.39 20.90 7.28
CA GLY A 113 3.43 19.87 7.30
C GLY A 113 3.46 19.06 8.61
N GLU A 114 3.34 19.75 9.75
CA GLU A 114 3.29 19.10 11.06
C GLU A 114 2.05 18.19 11.20
N THR A 115 0.89 18.70 10.79
CA THR A 115 -0.38 17.95 10.94
C THR A 115 -0.45 16.76 10.01
N LEU A 116 0.00 16.90 8.76
CA LEU A 116 0.13 15.76 7.83
C LEU A 116 1.17 14.74 8.33
N GLY A 117 2.25 15.19 8.95
CA GLY A 117 3.23 14.32 9.59
C GLY A 117 2.64 13.49 10.73
N LYS A 118 1.83 14.10 11.59
CA LYS A 118 1.09 13.40 12.66
C LYS A 118 0.09 12.39 12.09
N LEU A 119 -0.65 12.77 11.04
CA LEU A 119 -1.55 11.85 10.35
C LEU A 119 -0.79 10.64 9.76
N GLN A 120 0.34 10.89 9.10
CA GLN A 120 1.16 9.85 8.51
C GLN A 120 1.73 8.90 9.58
N LEU A 121 2.17 9.44 10.72
CA LEU A 121 2.61 8.65 11.86
C LEU A 121 1.47 7.74 12.38
N ALA A 122 0.26 8.27 12.53
CA ALA A 122 -0.90 7.48 12.94
C ALA A 122 -1.25 6.37 11.94
N ILE A 123 -1.15 6.65 10.63
CA ILE A 123 -1.35 5.66 9.57
C ILE A 123 -0.30 4.55 9.69
N PHE A 124 0.98 4.89 9.85
CA PHE A 124 2.06 3.92 10.00
C PHE A 124 1.88 3.06 11.25
N LEU A 125 1.63 3.68 12.40
CA LEU A 125 1.36 2.92 13.63
C LEU A 125 0.21 1.93 13.44
N GLY A 126 -0.87 2.37 12.78
CA GLY A 126 -1.99 1.49 12.46
C GLY A 126 -1.64 0.34 11.53
N GLN A 127 -0.78 0.59 10.54
CA GLN A 127 -0.34 -0.45 9.59
C GLN A 127 0.63 -1.45 10.21
N PHE A 128 1.44 -1.04 11.17
CA PHE A 128 2.46 -1.91 11.77
C PHE A 128 1.93 -2.69 12.97
N VAL A 129 1.22 -2.02 13.87
CA VAL A 129 0.65 -2.67 15.05
C VAL A 129 -0.56 -3.56 14.69
N GLY A 130 -1.32 -3.16 13.67
CA GLY A 130 -2.53 -3.87 13.25
C GLY A 130 -2.32 -5.36 12.98
N PRO A 131 -1.36 -5.77 12.14
CA PRO A 131 -1.13 -7.18 11.82
C PRO A 131 -0.79 -8.06 13.03
N SER A 132 0.05 -7.57 13.94
CA SER A 132 0.36 -8.32 15.17
C SER A 132 -0.85 -8.45 16.10
N LEU A 133 -1.61 -7.36 16.28
CA LEU A 133 -2.84 -7.41 17.06
C LEU A 133 -3.87 -8.35 16.44
N GLY A 134 -4.07 -8.26 15.12
CA GLY A 134 -4.99 -9.14 14.40
C GLY A 134 -4.58 -10.60 14.47
N GLY A 135 -3.29 -10.89 14.33
CA GLY A 135 -2.74 -12.22 14.50
C GLY A 135 -2.96 -12.77 15.90
N PHE A 136 -2.63 -11.99 16.92
CA PHE A 136 -2.85 -12.38 18.33
C PHE A 136 -4.33 -12.65 18.63
N ILE A 137 -5.22 -11.77 18.18
CA ILE A 137 -6.67 -11.94 18.36
C ILE A 137 -7.16 -13.22 17.65
N SER A 138 -6.65 -13.47 16.44
CA SER A 138 -7.05 -14.66 15.68
C SER A 138 -6.61 -15.97 16.32
N ASP A 139 -5.43 -15.98 16.93
CA ASP A 139 -4.91 -17.15 17.63
C ASP A 139 -5.67 -17.43 18.94
N MET A 140 -6.14 -16.38 19.64
CA MET A 140 -6.87 -16.50 20.89
C MET A 140 -8.37 -16.78 20.71
N PHE A 141 -9.00 -16.15 19.73
CA PHE A 141 -10.46 -16.13 19.58
C PHE A 141 -10.93 -16.70 18.24
N GLY A 142 -9.99 -17.02 17.32
CA GLY A 142 -10.30 -17.48 15.96
C GLY A 142 -10.44 -16.36 14.92
N TYR A 143 -10.54 -16.75 13.65
CA TYR A 143 -10.53 -15.80 12.55
C TYR A 143 -11.80 -14.94 12.49
N ARG A 144 -12.99 -15.52 12.67
CA ARG A 144 -14.28 -14.81 12.59
C ARG A 144 -14.41 -13.67 13.59
N PRO A 145 -14.14 -13.86 14.91
CA PRO A 145 -14.13 -12.78 15.88
C PRO A 145 -13.17 -11.65 15.54
N THR A 146 -12.02 -11.95 14.91
CA THR A 146 -11.07 -10.94 14.47
C THR A 146 -11.69 -9.98 13.46
N PHE A 147 -12.51 -10.46 12.53
CA PHE A 147 -13.23 -9.59 11.59
C PHE A 147 -14.27 -8.73 12.30
N TRP A 148 -15.02 -9.27 13.27
CA TRP A 148 -16.01 -8.50 14.04
C TRP A 148 -15.35 -7.42 14.89
N MET A 149 -14.27 -7.75 15.60
CA MET A 149 -13.52 -6.77 16.40
C MET A 149 -12.92 -5.67 15.51
N THR A 150 -12.39 -6.03 14.36
CA THR A 150 -11.85 -5.07 13.39
C THR A 150 -12.95 -4.16 12.83
N GLY A 151 -14.13 -4.71 12.56
CA GLY A 151 -15.33 -3.95 12.21
C GLY A 151 -15.74 -2.99 13.32
N ALA A 152 -15.74 -3.45 14.58
CA ALA A 152 -16.05 -2.61 15.74
C ALA A 152 -15.06 -1.46 15.93
N TYR A 153 -13.75 -1.66 15.71
CA TYR A 153 -12.76 -0.57 15.73
C TYR A 153 -13.02 0.48 14.64
N LEU A 154 -13.41 0.06 13.44
CA LEU A 154 -13.78 1.01 12.38
C LEU A 154 -15.08 1.74 12.68
N LEU A 155 -16.04 1.06 13.30
CA LEU A 155 -17.29 1.66 13.74
C LEU A 155 -17.03 2.74 14.80
N LEU A 156 -16.22 2.41 15.82
CA LEU A 156 -15.80 3.35 16.84
C LEU A 156 -15.09 4.57 16.23
N ALA A 157 -14.14 4.32 15.30
CA ALA A 157 -13.46 5.41 14.60
C ALA A 157 -14.43 6.27 13.78
N GLY A 158 -15.45 5.68 13.17
CA GLY A 158 -16.52 6.38 12.46
C GLY A 158 -17.33 7.29 13.40
N PHE A 159 -17.68 6.82 14.59
CA PHE A 159 -18.36 7.64 15.61
C PHE A 159 -17.46 8.76 16.15
N LEU A 160 -16.19 8.47 16.44
CA LEU A 160 -15.24 9.52 16.84
C LEU A 160 -15.13 10.60 15.77
N MET A 161 -15.08 10.19 14.49
CA MET A 161 -15.07 11.12 13.36
C MET A 161 -16.36 11.94 13.28
N LEU A 162 -17.52 11.31 13.52
CA LEU A 162 -18.83 11.97 13.49
C LEU A 162 -18.92 13.09 14.54
N PHE A 163 -18.53 12.79 15.78
CA PHE A 163 -18.74 13.68 16.92
C PHE A 163 -17.59 14.65 17.18
N LEU A 164 -16.34 14.26 16.91
CA LEU A 164 -15.16 15.07 17.29
C LEU A 164 -14.61 15.93 16.16
N VAL A 165 -14.88 15.57 14.90
CA VAL A 165 -14.34 16.33 13.76
C VAL A 165 -15.41 17.26 13.20
N GLN A 166 -15.10 18.53 13.08
CA GLN A 166 -15.93 19.53 12.40
C GLN A 166 -15.27 19.89 11.07
N GLU A 167 -16.05 20.03 10.03
CA GLU A 167 -15.62 20.48 8.70
C GLU A 167 -16.49 21.65 8.27
N ASP A 168 -15.89 22.84 8.13
CA ASP A 168 -16.54 23.98 7.49
C ASP A 168 -16.43 23.80 5.97
N PHE A 169 -17.41 23.10 5.42
CA PHE A 169 -17.39 22.74 4.01
C PHE A 169 -18.07 23.81 3.15
N THR A 170 -17.30 24.43 2.26
CA THR A 170 -17.82 25.25 1.16
C THR A 170 -17.71 24.47 -0.15
N PRO A 171 -18.85 24.16 -0.80
CA PRO A 171 -18.82 23.45 -2.08
C PRO A 171 -18.02 24.23 -3.12
N VAL A 172 -17.02 23.60 -3.72
CA VAL A 172 -16.28 24.22 -4.82
C VAL A 172 -17.18 24.23 -6.05
N LYS A 173 -17.65 25.41 -6.45
CA LYS A 173 -18.32 25.62 -7.73
C LYS A 173 -17.28 25.38 -8.84
N ARG A 174 -17.19 24.17 -9.35
CA ARG A 174 -16.43 23.92 -10.58
C ARG A 174 -17.16 24.57 -11.75
N GLU A 175 -16.52 25.52 -12.40
CA GLU A 175 -16.90 25.90 -13.76
C GLU A 175 -17.00 24.65 -14.63
N LYS A 176 -18.07 24.52 -15.39
CA LYS A 176 -18.26 23.45 -16.36
C LYS A 176 -17.15 23.54 -17.42
N GLN A 177 -15.99 23.00 -17.09
CA GLN A 177 -14.93 22.85 -18.09
C GLN A 177 -15.35 21.73 -19.04
N SER A 178 -15.81 22.13 -20.21
CA SER A 178 -16.22 21.30 -21.32
C SER A 178 -15.06 20.40 -21.79
N GLY A 179 -15.21 19.10 -21.64
CA GLY A 179 -14.31 18.07 -22.16
C GLY A 179 -14.41 16.76 -21.37
N SER A 180 -14.44 15.64 -22.05
CA SER A 180 -14.44 14.32 -21.40
C SER A 180 -13.23 14.18 -20.47
N LEU A 181 -13.48 13.94 -19.18
CA LEU A 181 -12.45 13.71 -18.15
C LEU A 181 -11.42 12.66 -18.61
N ILE A 182 -11.90 11.62 -19.28
CA ILE A 182 -11.08 10.52 -19.82
C ILE A 182 -10.11 11.04 -20.87
N ARG A 183 -10.54 11.93 -21.77
CA ARG A 183 -9.68 12.48 -22.83
C ARG A 183 -8.61 13.41 -22.26
N ARG A 184 -8.92 14.19 -21.21
CA ARG A 184 -7.95 15.04 -20.52
C ARG A 184 -6.93 14.22 -19.76
N VAL A 185 -7.39 13.28 -18.93
CA VAL A 185 -6.51 12.36 -18.22
C VAL A 185 -5.60 11.60 -19.18
N ARG A 186 -6.13 11.13 -20.31
CA ARG A 186 -5.35 10.45 -21.35
C ARG A 186 -4.30 11.38 -21.99
N MET A 187 -4.66 12.62 -22.32
CA MET A 187 -3.71 13.58 -22.93
C MET A 187 -2.65 14.05 -21.91
N GLU A 188 -3.02 14.32 -20.67
CA GLU A 188 -2.07 14.69 -19.63
C GLU A 188 -1.16 13.51 -19.25
N MET A 189 -1.69 12.30 -19.18
CA MET A 189 -0.91 11.08 -18.99
C MET A 189 0.05 10.83 -20.14
N SER A 190 -0.38 10.93 -21.39
CA SER A 190 0.51 10.69 -22.55
C SER A 190 1.66 11.68 -22.61
N ALA A 191 1.41 12.94 -22.30
CA ALA A 191 2.43 13.99 -22.29
C ALA A 191 3.44 13.82 -21.11
N LEU A 192 3.02 13.20 -20.01
CA LEU A 192 3.87 12.97 -18.83
C LEU A 192 4.62 11.62 -18.88
N PHE A 193 4.08 10.64 -19.61
CA PHE A 193 4.63 9.26 -19.63
C PHE A 193 5.63 9.02 -20.76
N VAL A 194 5.43 9.59 -21.95
CA VAL A 194 6.23 9.24 -23.12
C VAL A 194 7.59 9.95 -23.08
N GLY A 195 8.66 9.18 -22.82
CA GLY A 195 10.05 9.67 -22.90
C GLY A 195 10.50 10.58 -21.75
N SER A 196 9.66 10.79 -20.72
CA SER A 196 10.01 11.66 -19.61
C SER A 196 10.68 10.91 -18.45
N MET A 197 11.55 11.60 -17.73
CA MET A 197 12.17 11.14 -16.49
C MET A 197 11.13 10.69 -15.46
N LEU A 198 10.00 11.38 -15.39
CA LEU A 198 8.87 11.04 -14.52
C LEU A 198 8.28 9.67 -14.88
N GLY A 199 8.14 9.36 -16.19
CA GLY A 199 7.67 8.04 -16.64
C GLY A 199 8.59 6.90 -16.20
N LEU A 200 9.90 7.09 -16.27
CA LEU A 200 10.89 6.12 -15.77
C LEU A 200 10.74 5.90 -14.26
N VAL A 201 10.62 6.98 -13.47
CA VAL A 201 10.48 6.92 -12.02
C VAL A 201 9.18 6.22 -11.61
N LEU A 202 8.07 6.53 -12.29
CA LEU A 202 6.77 5.88 -12.04
C LEU A 202 6.77 4.40 -12.45
N GLY A 203 7.40 4.06 -13.58
CA GLY A 203 7.60 2.67 -14.00
C GLY A 203 8.44 1.87 -12.99
N LEU A 204 9.51 2.49 -12.48
CA LEU A 204 10.33 1.91 -11.44
C LEU A 204 9.52 1.71 -10.14
N ARG A 205 8.73 2.71 -9.74
CA ARG A 205 7.83 2.63 -8.59
C ARG A 205 6.86 1.46 -8.71
N PHE A 206 6.23 1.34 -9.88
CA PHE A 206 5.33 0.23 -10.19
C PHE A 206 6.03 -1.12 -10.08
N ALA A 207 7.19 -1.28 -10.74
CA ALA A 207 7.90 -2.55 -10.81
C ALA A 207 8.43 -3.02 -9.43
N LEU A 208 9.02 -2.10 -8.64
CA LEU A 208 9.49 -2.42 -7.28
C LEU A 208 8.33 -2.82 -6.35
N ARG A 209 7.20 -2.11 -6.45
CA ARG A 209 6.01 -2.45 -5.68
C ARG A 209 5.40 -3.77 -6.14
N LEU A 210 5.40 -4.02 -7.46
CA LEU A 210 4.89 -5.26 -8.04
C LEU A 210 5.70 -6.47 -7.54
N GLY A 211 7.04 -6.40 -7.60
CA GLY A 211 7.90 -7.47 -7.12
C GLY A 211 7.62 -7.85 -5.66
N LEU A 212 7.45 -6.86 -4.79
CA LEU A 212 7.09 -7.08 -3.39
C LEU A 212 5.68 -7.69 -3.26
N GLN A 213 4.70 -7.19 -4.01
CA GLN A 213 3.30 -7.62 -3.91
C GLN A 213 3.03 -9.02 -4.48
N ILE A 214 3.90 -9.53 -5.36
CA ILE A 214 3.83 -10.91 -5.84
C ILE A 214 4.15 -11.91 -4.70
N SER A 215 5.14 -11.62 -3.87
CA SER A 215 5.59 -12.52 -2.80
C SER A 215 4.79 -12.39 -1.50
N THR A 216 4.38 -11.18 -1.14
CA THR A 216 3.77 -10.87 0.17
C THR A 216 2.56 -11.75 0.54
N PRO A 217 1.59 -12.05 -0.35
CA PRO A 217 0.44 -12.88 0.02
C PRO A 217 0.77 -14.33 0.34
N MET A 218 1.93 -14.83 -0.12
CA MET A 218 2.34 -16.22 0.13
C MET A 218 3.04 -16.39 1.48
N LEU A 219 3.47 -15.31 2.11
CA LEU A 219 4.22 -15.35 3.35
C LEU A 219 3.49 -16.10 4.49
N PRO A 220 2.18 -15.90 4.75
CA PRO A 220 1.45 -16.68 5.76
C PRO A 220 1.46 -18.19 5.48
N LEU A 221 1.34 -18.62 4.22
CA LEU A 221 1.38 -20.03 3.85
C LEU A 221 2.77 -20.64 4.06
N VAL A 222 3.83 -19.88 3.82
CA VAL A 222 5.21 -20.31 4.13
C VAL A 222 5.41 -20.43 5.64
N VAL A 223 4.89 -19.48 6.43
CA VAL A 223 4.91 -19.57 7.91
C VAL A 223 4.19 -20.85 8.39
N GLN A 224 3.01 -21.13 7.86
CA GLN A 224 2.26 -22.35 8.20
C GLN A 224 3.05 -23.63 7.87
N ARG A 225 3.76 -23.65 6.73
CA ARG A 225 4.61 -24.78 6.37
C ARG A 225 5.81 -24.98 7.31
N MET A 226 6.36 -23.87 7.84
CA MET A 226 7.50 -23.90 8.75
C MET A 226 7.12 -24.20 10.21
N LEU A 227 5.90 -23.88 10.59
CA LEU A 227 5.38 -24.02 11.93
C LEU A 227 4.07 -24.83 11.95
N PRO A 228 4.05 -26.08 11.45
CA PRO A 228 2.80 -26.84 11.24
C PRO A 228 2.05 -27.15 12.52
N GLU A 229 2.73 -27.29 13.64
CA GLU A 229 2.15 -27.60 14.95
C GLU A 229 1.87 -26.35 15.82
N SER A 230 2.16 -25.15 15.30
CA SER A 230 1.97 -23.92 16.06
C SER A 230 0.50 -23.51 16.14
N THR A 231 0.04 -23.20 17.34
CA THR A 231 -1.26 -22.57 17.58
C THR A 231 -1.23 -21.05 17.37
N PHE A 232 -0.04 -20.45 17.11
CA PHE A 232 0.19 -19.01 17.01
C PHE A 232 0.57 -18.58 15.58
N LEU A 233 -0.06 -19.17 14.55
CA LEU A 233 0.24 -18.88 13.16
C LEU A 233 -0.13 -17.43 12.77
N GLY A 234 -1.23 -16.92 13.28
CA GLY A 234 -1.67 -15.54 13.05
C GLY A 234 -0.69 -14.53 13.63
N SER A 235 -0.25 -14.74 14.87
CA SER A 235 0.77 -13.92 15.53
C SER A 235 2.10 -13.96 14.80
N ALA A 236 2.54 -15.14 14.37
CA ALA A 236 3.80 -15.31 13.63
C ALA A 236 3.77 -14.54 12.30
N ALA A 237 2.70 -14.69 11.51
CA ALA A 237 2.55 -13.96 10.25
C ALA A 237 2.38 -12.44 10.47
N GLY A 238 1.66 -12.05 11.52
CA GLY A 238 1.49 -10.66 11.92
C GLY A 238 2.81 -10.01 12.33
N LEU A 239 3.65 -10.71 13.10
CA LEU A 239 4.96 -10.24 13.53
C LEU A 239 5.89 -9.93 12.35
N LEU A 240 5.93 -10.79 11.34
CA LEU A 240 6.71 -10.55 10.12
C LEU A 240 6.35 -9.21 9.47
N THR A 241 5.06 -8.94 9.33
CA THR A 241 4.57 -7.69 8.73
C THR A 241 4.89 -6.48 9.62
N THR A 242 4.74 -6.63 10.94
CA THR A 242 5.05 -5.59 11.92
C THR A 242 6.53 -5.23 11.93
N VAL A 243 7.42 -6.21 11.91
CA VAL A 243 8.88 -6.00 11.85
C VAL A 243 9.25 -5.24 10.58
N SER A 244 8.79 -5.67 9.43
CA SER A 244 9.04 -4.98 8.17
C SER A 244 8.55 -3.53 8.20
N GLY A 245 7.37 -3.29 8.75
CA GLY A 245 6.81 -1.97 8.88
C GLY A 245 7.60 -1.05 9.81
N LEU A 246 8.01 -1.55 10.98
CA LEU A 246 8.80 -0.81 11.96
C LEU A 246 10.14 -0.35 11.33
N PHE A 247 10.86 -1.27 10.70
CA PHE A 247 12.13 -0.94 10.06
C PHE A 247 11.96 -0.03 8.84
N SER A 248 10.81 -0.09 8.14
CA SER A 248 10.49 0.85 7.07
C SER A 248 10.27 2.27 7.61
N ALA A 249 9.62 2.43 8.74
CA ALA A 249 9.42 3.74 9.37
C ALA A 249 10.76 4.35 9.84
N ILE A 250 11.67 3.54 10.36
CA ILE A 250 13.01 3.98 10.78
C ILE A 250 13.87 4.35 9.56
N ALA A 251 13.83 3.54 8.51
CA ALA A 251 14.65 3.74 7.32
C ALA A 251 14.24 4.96 6.49
N ALA A 252 12.95 5.27 6.42
CA ALA A 252 12.43 6.31 5.55
C ALA A 252 13.10 7.69 5.75
N PRO A 253 13.21 8.26 6.96
CA PRO A 253 13.89 9.54 7.17
C PRO A 253 15.40 9.45 6.98
N ILE A 254 16.04 8.33 7.32
CA ILE A 254 17.49 8.14 7.21
C ILE A 254 17.90 8.10 5.74
N MET A 255 17.21 7.26 4.96
CA MET A 255 17.48 7.09 3.53
C MET A 255 17.06 8.31 2.72
N GLY A 256 16.02 9.03 3.14
CA GLY A 256 15.64 10.31 2.55
C GLY A 256 16.76 11.34 2.68
N ARG A 257 17.29 11.55 3.88
CA ARG A 257 18.42 12.45 4.13
C ARG A 257 19.66 12.03 3.36
N TRP A 258 19.96 10.73 3.31
CA TRP A 258 21.10 10.23 2.54
C TRP A 258 20.93 10.49 1.04
N GLY A 259 19.72 10.29 0.50
CA GLY A 259 19.39 10.62 -0.88
C GLY A 259 19.54 12.11 -1.20
N ASP A 260 19.18 12.99 -0.26
CA ASP A 260 19.31 14.45 -0.42
C ASP A 260 20.77 14.91 -0.40
N SER A 261 21.62 14.29 0.43
CA SER A 261 23.02 14.72 0.60
C SER A 261 23.99 14.14 -0.44
N HIS A 262 23.76 12.91 -0.91
CA HIS A 262 24.71 12.19 -1.80
C HIS A 262 24.13 11.87 -3.18
N GLY A 263 22.89 12.31 -3.46
CA GLY A 263 22.14 11.97 -4.67
C GLY A 263 21.35 10.66 -4.53
N GLY A 264 20.13 10.65 -5.06
CA GLY A 264 19.16 9.56 -4.82
C GLY A 264 19.48 8.24 -5.53
N ARG A 265 20.34 8.25 -6.59
CA ARG A 265 20.61 7.05 -7.40
C ARG A 265 21.31 5.93 -6.61
N THR A 266 22.37 6.24 -5.88
CA THR A 266 23.16 5.23 -5.14
C THR A 266 22.35 4.59 -4.01
N PRO A 267 21.70 5.35 -3.11
CA PRO A 267 20.85 4.76 -2.07
C PRO A 267 19.67 3.95 -2.66
N LEU A 268 19.09 4.40 -3.78
CA LEU A 268 18.01 3.68 -4.45
C LEU A 268 18.50 2.34 -5.04
N LEU A 269 19.69 2.28 -5.61
CA LEU A 269 20.32 1.03 -6.06
C LEU A 269 20.51 0.05 -4.90
N ILE A 270 21.11 0.53 -3.81
CA ILE A 270 21.38 -0.29 -2.62
C ILE A 270 20.06 -0.85 -2.06
N THR A 271 19.07 -0.01 -1.86
CA THR A 271 17.78 -0.44 -1.32
C THR A 271 17.04 -1.38 -2.28
N THR A 272 17.14 -1.19 -3.59
CA THR A 272 16.52 -2.07 -4.59
C THR A 272 17.16 -3.46 -4.60
N PHE A 273 18.49 -3.54 -4.62
CA PHE A 273 19.17 -4.84 -4.59
C PHE A 273 19.04 -5.53 -3.23
N MET A 274 19.06 -4.76 -2.13
CA MET A 274 18.76 -5.29 -0.79
C MET A 274 17.35 -5.91 -0.74
N LEU A 275 16.36 -5.25 -1.34
CA LEU A 275 14.99 -5.78 -1.45
C LEU A 275 14.95 -7.06 -2.27
N ALA A 276 15.59 -7.09 -3.45
CA ALA A 276 15.63 -8.26 -4.31
C ALA A 276 16.28 -9.46 -3.62
N ILE A 277 17.44 -9.26 -2.98
CA ILE A 277 18.17 -10.30 -2.24
C ILE A 277 17.32 -10.81 -1.07
N ALA A 278 16.71 -9.91 -0.30
CA ALA A 278 15.89 -10.31 0.84
C ALA A 278 14.66 -11.14 0.41
N ILE A 279 13.99 -10.77 -0.68
CA ILE A 279 12.90 -11.57 -1.27
C ILE A 279 13.43 -12.91 -1.77
N GLY A 280 14.59 -12.94 -2.43
CA GLY A 280 15.22 -14.19 -2.91
C GLY A 280 15.57 -15.15 -1.78
N ILE A 281 16.11 -14.64 -0.67
CA ILE A 281 16.42 -15.47 0.51
C ILE A 281 15.14 -16.06 1.12
N GLN A 282 14.00 -15.37 1.08
CA GLN A 282 12.73 -15.93 1.55
C GLN A 282 12.30 -17.19 0.77
N ALA A 283 12.67 -17.29 -0.52
CA ALA A 283 12.35 -18.46 -1.33
C ALA A 283 13.03 -19.74 -0.85
N ILE A 284 14.21 -19.61 -0.24
CA ILE A 284 15.05 -20.72 0.24
C ILE A 284 15.18 -20.74 1.76
N ALA A 285 14.39 -19.96 2.47
CA ALA A 285 14.47 -19.84 3.93
C ALA A 285 14.22 -21.22 4.59
N PRO A 286 15.17 -21.76 5.37
CA PRO A 286 15.02 -23.05 6.02
C PRO A 286 14.22 -22.97 7.31
N ALA A 287 14.07 -21.79 7.90
CA ALA A 287 13.45 -21.61 9.21
C ALA A 287 12.78 -20.21 9.35
N TYR A 288 11.83 -20.11 10.25
CA TYR A 288 11.09 -18.88 10.53
C TYR A 288 11.99 -17.67 10.88
N TRP A 289 13.10 -17.90 11.58
CA TRP A 289 14.07 -16.86 11.92
C TRP A 289 14.66 -16.15 10.70
N VAL A 290 14.88 -16.92 9.63
CA VAL A 290 15.37 -16.34 8.37
C VAL A 290 14.34 -15.40 7.76
N LEU A 291 13.05 -15.76 7.85
CA LEU A 291 11.97 -14.86 7.43
C LEU A 291 11.95 -13.57 8.26
N LEU A 292 12.13 -13.64 9.59
CA LEU A 292 12.19 -12.45 10.45
C LEU A 292 13.37 -11.54 10.06
N ILE A 293 14.55 -12.10 9.87
CA ILE A 293 15.74 -11.33 9.47
C ILE A 293 15.52 -10.68 8.10
N THR A 294 14.99 -11.43 7.14
CA THR A 294 14.71 -10.86 5.81
C THR A 294 13.65 -9.76 5.86
N GLN A 295 12.66 -9.83 6.77
CA GLN A 295 11.68 -8.77 6.96
C GLN A 295 12.29 -7.46 7.49
N ILE A 296 13.36 -7.53 8.28
CA ILE A 296 14.13 -6.34 8.67
C ILE A 296 14.71 -5.67 7.42
N PHE A 297 15.40 -6.42 6.58
CA PHE A 297 15.99 -5.90 5.35
C PHE A 297 14.95 -5.41 4.35
N ILE A 298 13.83 -6.11 4.20
CA ILE A 298 12.69 -5.66 3.38
C ILE A 298 12.15 -4.34 3.92
N GLY A 299 11.97 -4.21 5.23
CA GLY A 299 11.54 -2.96 5.85
C GLY A 299 12.48 -1.81 5.54
N LEU A 300 13.78 -1.98 5.79
CA LEU A 300 14.79 -0.97 5.47
C LEU A 300 14.78 -0.58 3.99
N ALA A 301 14.67 -1.57 3.10
CA ALA A 301 14.63 -1.35 1.66
C ALA A 301 13.36 -0.59 1.22
N VAL A 302 12.20 -0.99 1.72
CA VAL A 302 10.90 -0.38 1.38
C VAL A 302 10.85 1.07 1.86
N GLY A 303 11.27 1.34 3.10
CA GLY A 303 11.31 2.70 3.65
C GLY A 303 12.24 3.62 2.85
N GLY A 304 13.44 3.12 2.51
CA GLY A 304 14.39 3.86 1.70
C GLY A 304 13.89 4.11 0.29
N THR A 305 13.40 3.08 -0.38
CA THR A 305 12.86 3.18 -1.74
C THR A 305 11.69 4.16 -1.81
N LEU A 306 10.77 4.10 -0.82
CA LEU A 306 9.60 4.98 -0.75
C LEU A 306 10.01 6.45 -0.69
N SER A 307 10.92 6.80 0.20
CA SER A 307 11.36 8.18 0.42
C SER A 307 12.09 8.74 -0.79
N ILE A 308 13.02 7.97 -1.36
CA ILE A 308 13.85 8.41 -2.48
C ILE A 308 13.01 8.58 -3.75
N ILE A 309 12.14 7.62 -4.08
CA ILE A 309 11.27 7.72 -5.26
C ILE A 309 10.30 8.89 -5.11
N SER A 310 9.73 9.11 -3.93
CA SER A 310 8.85 10.26 -3.70
C SER A 310 9.58 11.59 -3.91
N ALA A 311 10.85 11.70 -3.50
CA ALA A 311 11.68 12.86 -3.77
C ALA A 311 11.95 13.05 -5.28
N TYR A 312 12.25 11.98 -6.01
CA TYR A 312 12.40 12.04 -7.48
C TYR A 312 11.10 12.50 -8.17
N ILE A 313 9.95 11.97 -7.77
CA ILE A 313 8.65 12.38 -8.31
C ILE A 313 8.43 13.88 -8.10
N GLY A 314 8.69 14.38 -6.88
CA GLY A 314 8.56 15.81 -6.58
C GLY A 314 9.47 16.69 -7.42
N ARG A 315 10.73 16.26 -7.67
CA ARG A 315 11.72 16.99 -8.49
C ARG A 315 11.41 16.93 -10.00
N CYS A 316 10.89 15.78 -10.47
CA CYS A 316 10.54 15.59 -11.88
C CYS A 316 9.17 16.17 -12.24
N ALA A 317 8.34 16.52 -11.27
CA ALA A 317 7.03 17.09 -11.50
C ALA A 317 7.15 18.49 -12.14
N PRO A 318 6.46 18.77 -13.25
CA PRO A 318 6.42 20.12 -13.81
C PRO A 318 5.85 21.13 -12.80
N GLN A 319 6.29 22.39 -12.91
CA GLN A 319 5.79 23.47 -12.02
C GLN A 319 4.27 23.52 -12.03
N GLY A 320 3.66 23.56 -10.83
CA GLY A 320 2.21 23.55 -10.67
C GLY A 320 1.49 22.21 -10.88
N LYS A 321 2.20 21.12 -11.29
CA LYS A 321 1.61 19.79 -11.55
C LYS A 321 2.03 18.69 -10.56
N ALA A 322 2.58 19.06 -9.42
CA ALA A 322 3.02 18.11 -8.39
C ALA A 322 1.87 17.19 -7.93
N GLY A 323 0.66 17.72 -7.78
CA GLY A 323 -0.52 16.92 -7.44
C GLY A 323 -0.83 15.83 -8.46
N THR A 324 -0.71 16.14 -9.76
CA THR A 324 -0.89 15.16 -10.84
C THR A 324 0.20 14.07 -10.79
N ALA A 325 1.46 14.45 -10.54
CA ALA A 325 2.57 13.50 -10.45
C ALA A 325 2.39 12.50 -9.29
N TYR A 326 2.00 12.98 -8.10
CA TYR A 326 1.69 12.10 -6.97
C TYR A 326 0.39 11.31 -7.15
N GLY A 327 -0.57 11.83 -7.92
CA GLY A 327 -1.75 11.07 -8.35
C GLY A 327 -1.37 9.88 -9.22
N LEU A 328 -0.43 10.06 -10.16
CA LEU A 328 0.12 8.98 -10.98
C LEU A 328 0.94 7.97 -10.17
N ASP A 329 1.68 8.42 -9.15
CA ASP A 329 2.36 7.51 -8.20
C ASP A 329 1.35 6.63 -7.46
N SER A 330 0.29 7.23 -6.94
CA SER A 330 -0.79 6.49 -6.27
C SER A 330 -1.47 5.47 -7.19
N MET A 331 -1.64 5.81 -8.46
CA MET A 331 -2.16 4.91 -9.50
C MET A 331 -1.20 3.74 -9.75
N ALA A 332 0.11 4.00 -9.88
CA ALA A 332 1.13 2.96 -10.06
C ALA A 332 1.16 1.98 -8.87
N VAL A 333 1.09 2.50 -7.64
CA VAL A 333 1.01 1.69 -6.42
C VAL A 333 -0.28 0.87 -6.38
N SER A 334 -1.43 1.46 -6.70
CA SER A 334 -2.72 0.76 -6.71
C SER A 334 -2.77 -0.35 -7.75
N LEU A 335 -2.21 -0.11 -8.93
CA LEU A 335 -2.12 -1.11 -9.99
C LEU A 335 -1.21 -2.28 -9.58
N SER A 336 -0.09 -2.01 -8.91
CA SER A 336 0.79 -3.05 -8.36
C SER A 336 0.07 -3.88 -7.28
N ASN A 337 -0.71 -3.23 -6.42
CA ASN A 337 -1.49 -3.89 -5.38
C ASN A 337 -2.67 -4.73 -5.95
N ALA A 338 -3.17 -4.38 -7.14
CA ALA A 338 -4.21 -5.14 -7.83
C ALA A 338 -3.64 -6.36 -8.58
N ILE A 339 -2.52 -6.18 -9.28
CA ILE A 339 -1.94 -7.20 -10.17
C ILE A 339 -1.02 -8.17 -9.39
N GLY A 340 -0.17 -7.63 -8.50
CA GLY A 340 0.87 -8.39 -7.81
C GLY A 340 0.35 -9.61 -7.05
N PRO A 341 -0.63 -9.44 -6.13
CA PRO A 341 -1.17 -10.57 -5.39
C PRO A 341 -1.85 -11.62 -6.27
N THR A 342 -2.51 -11.20 -7.34
CA THR A 342 -3.12 -12.11 -8.32
C THR A 342 -2.06 -12.98 -8.98
N ILE A 343 -0.99 -12.37 -9.53
CA ILE A 343 0.14 -13.12 -10.11
C ILE A 343 0.73 -14.05 -9.05
N GLY A 344 0.98 -13.53 -7.84
CA GLY A 344 1.52 -14.30 -6.72
C GLY A 344 0.67 -15.50 -6.35
N GLY A 345 -0.65 -15.37 -6.37
CA GLY A 345 -1.59 -16.47 -6.11
C GLY A 345 -1.55 -17.56 -7.17
N TRP A 346 -1.54 -17.18 -8.46
CA TRP A 346 -1.46 -18.18 -9.55
C TRP A 346 -0.10 -18.87 -9.61
N VAL A 347 0.98 -18.14 -9.45
CA VAL A 347 2.34 -18.72 -9.40
C VAL A 347 2.54 -19.53 -8.12
N GLY A 348 1.98 -19.09 -7.00
CA GLY A 348 2.02 -19.77 -5.71
C GLY A 348 1.26 -21.10 -5.68
N ALA A 349 0.25 -21.24 -6.54
CA ALA A 349 -0.45 -22.52 -6.74
C ALA A 349 0.43 -23.59 -7.41
N ILE A 350 1.45 -23.18 -8.17
CA ILE A 350 2.42 -24.13 -8.76
C ILE A 350 3.46 -24.53 -7.69
N SER A 351 3.99 -23.54 -6.98
CA SER A 351 4.91 -23.75 -5.85
C SER A 351 4.88 -22.50 -4.94
N LEU A 352 4.80 -22.72 -3.62
CA LEU A 352 4.79 -21.64 -2.63
C LEU A 352 6.05 -20.76 -2.64
N THR A 353 7.16 -21.27 -3.17
CA THR A 353 8.43 -20.54 -3.25
C THR A 353 8.58 -19.74 -4.54
N MET A 354 7.92 -20.14 -5.62
CA MET A 354 8.00 -19.45 -6.92
C MET A 354 7.66 -17.97 -6.88
N PRO A 355 6.63 -17.47 -6.17
CA PRO A 355 6.33 -16.04 -6.09
C PRO A 355 7.50 -15.21 -5.56
N PHE A 356 8.32 -15.78 -4.67
CA PHE A 356 9.52 -15.09 -4.15
C PHE A 356 10.61 -14.99 -5.21
N TYR A 357 10.83 -16.04 -6.01
CA TYR A 357 11.77 -15.97 -7.14
C TYR A 357 11.31 -14.96 -8.18
N VAL A 358 10.04 -14.98 -8.57
CA VAL A 358 9.48 -14.02 -9.53
C VAL A 358 9.60 -12.59 -8.98
N GLY A 359 9.24 -12.37 -7.70
CA GLY A 359 9.37 -11.07 -7.04
C GLY A 359 10.83 -10.59 -6.97
N CYS A 360 11.78 -11.50 -6.67
CA CYS A 360 13.21 -11.22 -6.69
C CYS A 360 13.67 -10.76 -8.08
N VAL A 361 13.33 -11.51 -9.13
CA VAL A 361 13.71 -11.20 -10.51
C VAL A 361 13.13 -9.86 -10.96
N VAL A 362 11.83 -9.62 -10.74
CA VAL A 362 11.17 -8.34 -11.08
C VAL A 362 11.86 -7.17 -10.38
N THR A 363 12.17 -7.33 -9.09
CA THR A 363 12.84 -6.29 -8.30
C THR A 363 14.29 -6.08 -8.77
N ALA A 364 15.04 -7.14 -9.03
CA ALA A 364 16.43 -7.06 -9.50
C ALA A 364 16.52 -6.41 -10.88
N VAL A 365 15.64 -6.80 -11.82
CA VAL A 365 15.55 -6.17 -13.15
C VAL A 365 15.23 -4.68 -13.03
N SER A 366 14.36 -4.30 -12.09
CA SER A 366 14.07 -2.90 -11.79
C SER A 366 15.32 -2.14 -11.33
N GLY A 367 16.24 -2.80 -10.64
CA GLY A 367 17.54 -2.23 -10.24
C GLY A 367 18.38 -1.76 -11.42
N PHE A 368 18.35 -2.46 -12.55
CA PHE A 368 19.02 -2.00 -13.77
C PHE A 368 18.37 -0.74 -14.36
N ALA A 369 17.06 -0.56 -14.19
CA ALA A 369 16.39 0.67 -14.61
C ALA A 369 16.82 1.88 -13.77
N VAL A 370 17.21 1.68 -12.49
CA VAL A 370 17.76 2.73 -11.63
C VAL A 370 19.08 3.28 -12.21
N LEU A 371 19.84 2.46 -12.93
CA LEU A 371 21.10 2.90 -13.57
C LEU A 371 20.87 3.96 -14.66
N LYS A 372 19.68 4.07 -15.20
CA LYS A 372 19.31 5.11 -16.18
C LYS A 372 18.95 6.44 -15.53
N LEU A 373 18.80 6.49 -14.19
CA LEU A 373 18.58 7.73 -13.47
C LEU A 373 19.87 8.58 -13.47
N PRO A 374 19.78 9.91 -13.62
CA PRO A 374 20.95 10.79 -13.63
C PRO A 374 21.70 10.77 -12.29
N LYS A 375 23.03 10.90 -12.34
CA LYS A 375 23.83 11.17 -11.14
C LYS A 375 23.62 12.64 -10.76
N GLU A 376 22.89 12.89 -9.69
CA GLU A 376 22.32 14.21 -9.31
C GLU A 376 23.31 15.35 -9.03
N ARG A 377 24.62 15.19 -9.11
CA ARG A 377 25.54 16.33 -9.06
C ARG A 377 25.37 17.30 -10.24
N SER A 378 24.74 16.86 -11.33
CA SER A 378 24.50 17.68 -12.54
C SER A 378 23.10 18.30 -12.63
N ALA A 379 22.14 17.86 -11.83
CA ALA A 379 20.75 18.34 -11.91
C ALA A 379 20.48 19.66 -11.15
N ILE A 380 21.34 20.02 -10.18
CA ILE A 380 21.26 21.32 -9.47
C ILE A 380 21.67 22.47 -10.41
N SER A 381 22.42 22.19 -11.47
CA SER A 381 22.83 23.18 -12.45
C SER A 381 21.83 23.46 -13.58
N LEU A 382 20.71 22.75 -13.61
CA LEU A 382 19.67 22.88 -14.66
C LEU A 382 18.45 23.71 -14.24
N GLN A 383 18.42 24.25 -13.02
CA GLN A 383 17.49 25.33 -12.74
C GLN A 383 18.13 26.63 -13.28
N PRO A 384 17.55 27.27 -14.32
CA PRO A 384 17.96 28.63 -14.65
C PRO A 384 17.70 29.48 -13.40
N SER A 385 18.76 30.04 -12.88
CA SER A 385 18.72 31.02 -11.80
C SER A 385 17.63 32.05 -12.13
N ALA A 386 16.47 31.94 -11.49
CA ALA A 386 15.57 33.07 -11.36
C ALA A 386 16.33 34.07 -10.46
N ARG A 387 17.17 34.89 -11.07
CA ARG A 387 17.63 36.14 -10.50
C ARG A 387 16.43 37.07 -10.45
N ILE A 388 16.08 37.44 -9.21
CA ILE A 388 15.42 38.66 -8.73
C ILE A 388 14.27 39.20 -9.57
#